data_cda0220227dea40961ce487c414471a5
#
_entry.id   cda0220227dea40961ce487c414471a5
#
_cell.length_a   1.000
_cell.length_b   1.000
_cell.length_c   1.000
_cell.angle_alpha   90.00
_cell.angle_beta   90.00
_cell.angle_gamma   90.00
#
_symmetry.space_group_name_H-M   'P 1'
#
loop_
_entity.id
_entity.type
_entity.pdbx_description
1 polymer ?
#
loop_
_entity_poly.entity_id
_entity_poly.type
_entity_poly.pdbx_seq_one_letter_code
_entity_poly.pdbx_strand_id
1 'polypeptide(L)'
;KWAEQMKDEKCITVLASGPAYGSGHIFSTCNILEMLQIQSPTFNSCDFFHGPFEITDKNKPFFLLVADGRTRKADERAITFMNKYAGDKVYILDAKELGLNNLKDSVAEYFNHLLFTPILNNVYMKALSKATGIDYTTRRYMWKVEY
;
A
#
# COMPACT_ATOMS: atom_id res chain seq x y z
N LYS A 1 6.08 10.27 10.19
CA LYS A 1 7.24 10.25 9.28
C LYS A 1 6.79 9.97 7.83
N TRP A 2 6.21 8.78 7.53
CA TRP A 2 5.77 8.42 6.17
C TRP A 2 4.86 9.49 5.54
N ALA A 3 3.78 9.88 6.21
CA ALA A 3 2.82 10.85 5.69
C ALA A 3 3.45 12.21 5.36
N GLU A 4 4.41 12.68 6.17
CA GLU A 4 5.13 13.92 5.89
C GLU A 4 6.02 13.85 4.64
N GLN A 5 6.56 12.67 4.34
CA GLN A 5 7.34 12.46 3.12
C GLN A 5 6.46 12.31 1.88
N MET A 6 5.20 11.86 2.07
CA MET A 6 4.25 11.60 0.98
C MET A 6 3.30 12.77 0.68
N LYS A 7 3.21 13.77 1.53
CA LYS A 7 2.18 14.82 1.45
C LYS A 7 2.17 15.62 0.14
N ASP A 8 3.31 15.75 -0.50
CA ASP A 8 3.46 16.51 -1.76
C ASP A 8 3.50 15.61 -3.01
N GLU A 9 3.42 14.27 -2.81
CA GLU A 9 3.47 13.32 -3.90
C GLU A 9 2.16 13.31 -4.69
N LYS A 10 2.28 13.20 -6.00
CA LYS A 10 1.14 13.15 -6.93
C LYS A 10 0.71 11.75 -7.29
N CYS A 11 1.57 10.77 -7.00
CA CYS A 11 1.30 9.36 -7.26
C CYS A 11 2.05 8.50 -6.24
N ILE A 12 1.33 7.59 -5.58
CA ILE A 12 1.90 6.63 -4.63
C ILE A 12 1.55 5.22 -5.12
N THR A 13 2.54 4.48 -5.57
CA THR A 13 2.33 3.11 -6.06
C THR A 13 2.26 2.12 -4.91
N VAL A 14 1.23 1.29 -4.89
CA VAL A 14 1.03 0.24 -3.89
C VAL A 14 1.35 -1.13 -4.48
N LEU A 15 2.14 -1.93 -3.77
CA LEU A 15 2.42 -3.32 -4.09
C LEU A 15 1.93 -4.23 -2.97
N ALA A 16 1.32 -5.34 -3.34
CA ALA A 16 0.89 -6.37 -2.41
C ALA A 16 0.68 -7.69 -3.15
N SER A 17 0.64 -8.80 -2.44
CA SER A 17 0.34 -10.10 -3.04
C SER A 17 -0.65 -10.92 -2.22
N GLY A 18 -1.23 -11.93 -2.86
CA GLY A 18 -2.09 -12.91 -2.21
C GLY A 18 -3.13 -12.29 -1.29
N PRO A 19 -3.20 -12.72 -0.01
CA PRO A 19 -4.22 -12.26 0.93
C PRO A 19 -4.09 -10.79 1.33
N ALA A 20 -2.93 -10.15 1.14
CA ALA A 20 -2.73 -8.72 1.38
C ALA A 20 -3.17 -7.84 0.19
N TYR A 21 -3.33 -8.42 -1.00
CA TYR A 21 -3.64 -7.63 -2.20
C TYR A 21 -4.94 -6.84 -2.09
N GLY A 22 -6.00 -7.46 -1.54
CA GLY A 22 -7.27 -6.78 -1.31
C GLY A 22 -7.14 -5.56 -0.39
N SER A 23 -6.34 -5.67 0.68
CA SER A 23 -6.06 -4.54 1.57
C SER A 23 -5.27 -3.43 0.88
N GLY A 24 -4.26 -3.81 0.08
CA GLY A 24 -3.48 -2.87 -0.73
C GLY A 24 -4.34 -2.15 -1.76
N HIS A 25 -5.24 -2.88 -2.42
CA HIS A 25 -6.17 -2.30 -3.40
C HIS A 25 -7.16 -1.33 -2.75
N ILE A 26 -7.74 -1.67 -1.60
CA ILE A 26 -8.62 -0.77 -0.84
C ILE A 26 -7.86 0.48 -0.41
N PHE A 27 -6.66 0.34 0.11
CA PHE A 27 -5.82 1.46 0.52
C PHE A 27 -5.51 2.39 -0.65
N SER A 28 -5.11 1.85 -1.78
CA SER A 28 -4.84 2.59 -3.01
C SER A 28 -6.10 3.28 -3.55
N THR A 29 -7.15 2.50 -3.83
CA THR A 29 -8.33 2.98 -4.56
C THR A 29 -9.24 3.82 -3.67
N CYS A 30 -9.57 3.34 -2.47
CA CYS A 30 -10.53 4.03 -1.61
C CYS A 30 -9.85 5.12 -0.76
N ASN A 31 -8.69 4.82 -0.14
CA ASN A 31 -8.10 5.79 0.78
C ASN A 31 -7.28 6.85 0.06
N ILE A 32 -6.34 6.45 -0.81
CA ILE A 32 -5.42 7.41 -1.45
C ILE A 32 -6.11 8.09 -2.63
N LEU A 33 -6.70 7.34 -3.56
CA LEU A 33 -7.25 7.89 -4.79
C LEU A 33 -8.59 8.58 -4.54
N GLU A 34 -9.57 7.91 -3.93
CA GLU A 34 -10.91 8.44 -3.72
C GLU A 34 -10.93 9.54 -2.65
N MET A 35 -10.44 9.20 -1.44
CA MET A 35 -10.55 10.08 -0.28
C MET A 35 -9.54 11.23 -0.32
N LEU A 36 -8.28 10.97 -0.72
CA LEU A 36 -7.23 11.97 -0.72
C LEU A 36 -6.92 12.53 -2.10
N GLN A 37 -7.53 11.99 -3.16
CA GLN A 37 -7.44 12.48 -4.54
C GLN A 37 -6.01 12.49 -5.09
N ILE A 38 -5.18 11.58 -4.59
CA ILE A 38 -3.81 11.33 -5.07
C ILE A 38 -3.85 10.09 -5.96
N GLN A 39 -3.16 10.13 -7.10
CA GLN A 39 -3.07 8.95 -7.96
C GLN A 39 -2.40 7.79 -7.21
N SER A 40 -2.97 6.60 -7.33
CA SER A 40 -2.44 5.44 -6.61
C SER A 40 -2.73 4.15 -7.38
N PRO A 41 -1.84 3.73 -8.27
CA PRO A 41 -1.94 2.41 -8.89
C PRO A 41 -1.58 1.31 -7.89
N THR A 42 -2.31 0.19 -7.98
CA THR A 42 -1.99 -1.03 -7.22
C THR A 42 -1.54 -2.12 -8.17
N PHE A 43 -0.41 -2.73 -7.90
CA PHE A 43 0.07 -3.90 -8.64
C PHE A 43 0.22 -5.10 -7.72
N ASN A 44 -0.10 -6.29 -8.25
CA ASN A 44 0.24 -7.52 -7.58
C ASN A 44 1.76 -7.74 -7.66
N SER A 45 2.40 -8.08 -6.55
CA SER A 45 3.85 -8.31 -6.51
C SER A 45 4.28 -9.45 -7.45
N CYS A 46 3.38 -10.40 -7.75
CA CYS A 46 3.63 -11.47 -8.72
C CYS A 46 3.70 -10.91 -10.15
N ASP A 47 2.87 -9.93 -10.48
CA ASP A 47 2.77 -9.32 -11.81
C ASP A 47 3.71 -8.13 -12.00
N PHE A 48 4.28 -7.62 -10.92
CA PHE A 48 5.12 -6.43 -10.94
C PHE A 48 6.24 -6.50 -11.98
N PHE A 49 6.84 -7.67 -12.16
CA PHE A 49 7.93 -7.89 -13.11
C PHE A 49 7.48 -8.16 -14.56
N HIS A 50 6.19 -8.03 -14.85
CA HIS A 50 5.63 -8.16 -16.22
C HIS A 50 5.29 -6.79 -16.84
N GLY A 51 6.04 -5.74 -16.46
CA GLY A 51 5.90 -4.39 -17.01
C GLY A 51 5.93 -3.30 -15.95
N PRO A 52 5.12 -3.36 -14.87
CA PRO A 52 5.07 -2.30 -13.87
C PRO A 52 6.41 -1.92 -13.24
N PHE A 53 7.37 -2.83 -13.14
CA PHE A 53 8.70 -2.55 -12.58
C PHE A 53 9.48 -1.48 -13.37
N GLU A 54 9.15 -1.25 -14.64
CA GLU A 54 9.78 -0.21 -15.48
C GLU A 54 9.48 1.21 -14.99
N ILE A 55 8.45 1.40 -14.15
CA ILE A 55 8.20 2.72 -13.55
C ILE A 55 9.11 3.03 -12.37
N THR A 56 9.93 2.08 -11.91
CA THR A 56 10.77 2.24 -10.72
C THR A 56 11.86 3.27 -10.96
N ASP A 57 11.98 4.20 -10.03
CA ASP A 57 12.92 5.29 -10.09
C ASP A 57 13.21 5.79 -8.66
N LYS A 58 14.34 6.47 -8.47
CA LYS A 58 14.79 6.91 -7.14
C LYS A 58 13.90 7.94 -6.47
N ASN A 59 13.06 8.64 -7.24
CA ASN A 59 12.21 9.70 -6.74
C ASN A 59 10.76 9.25 -6.53
N LYS A 60 10.39 8.08 -7.04
CA LYS A 60 9.00 7.61 -6.97
C LYS A 60 8.71 6.85 -5.68
N PRO A 61 7.58 7.18 -5.03
CA PRO A 61 7.19 6.50 -3.80
C PRO A 61 6.50 5.17 -4.10
N PHE A 62 6.87 4.18 -3.30
CA PHE A 62 6.25 2.87 -3.28
C PHE A 62 5.84 2.49 -1.86
N PHE A 63 4.70 1.84 -1.73
CA PHE A 63 4.19 1.29 -0.49
C PHE A 63 3.95 -0.21 -0.67
N LEU A 64 4.72 -1.03 0.00
CA LEU A 64 4.67 -2.48 -0.11
C LEU A 64 4.01 -3.10 1.13
N LEU A 65 3.00 -3.93 0.91
CA LEU A 65 2.47 -4.83 1.92
C LEU A 65 3.13 -6.19 1.75
N VAL A 66 3.82 -6.65 2.78
CA VAL A 66 4.44 -7.98 2.78
C VAL A 66 3.54 -8.94 3.53
N ALA A 67 2.86 -9.79 2.78
CA ALA A 67 1.96 -10.80 3.35
C ALA A 67 2.73 -11.86 4.15
N ASP A 68 2.08 -12.44 5.13
CA ASP A 68 2.51 -13.73 5.67
C ASP A 68 1.72 -14.84 4.97
N GLY A 69 2.43 -15.85 4.45
CA GLY A 69 1.84 -16.96 3.71
C GLY A 69 2.53 -17.29 2.39
N ARG A 70 1.82 -17.99 1.52
CA ARG A 70 2.35 -18.62 0.29
C ARG A 70 2.92 -17.64 -0.72
N THR A 71 2.43 -16.41 -0.78
CA THR A 71 2.87 -15.40 -1.75
C THR A 71 3.98 -14.49 -1.25
N ARG A 72 4.39 -14.62 0.01
CA ARG A 72 5.43 -13.79 0.63
C ARG A 72 6.70 -13.66 -0.20
N LYS A 73 7.13 -14.74 -0.85
CA LYS A 73 8.33 -14.73 -1.72
C LYS A 73 8.22 -13.76 -2.89
N ALA A 74 7.02 -13.48 -3.39
CA ALA A 74 6.81 -12.48 -4.44
C ALA A 74 7.02 -11.07 -3.90
N ASP A 75 6.54 -10.79 -2.69
CA ASP A 75 6.75 -9.50 -2.01
C ASP A 75 8.24 -9.29 -1.70
N GLU A 76 8.92 -10.31 -1.17
CA GLU A 76 10.37 -10.27 -0.88
C GLU A 76 11.22 -10.06 -2.14
N ARG A 77 10.81 -10.64 -3.28
CA ARG A 77 11.43 -10.39 -4.58
C ARG A 77 11.28 -8.91 -4.98
N ALA A 78 10.11 -8.33 -4.80
CA ALA A 78 9.86 -6.92 -5.08
C ALA A 78 10.74 -6.02 -4.18
N ILE A 79 10.83 -6.32 -2.88
CA ILE A 79 11.72 -5.61 -1.94
C ILE A 79 13.17 -5.66 -2.40
N THR A 80 13.65 -6.85 -2.78
CA THR A 80 15.03 -7.02 -3.25
C THR A 80 15.32 -6.13 -4.46
N PHE A 81 14.37 -6.03 -5.39
CA PHE A 81 14.47 -5.15 -6.54
C PHE A 81 14.45 -3.67 -6.14
N MET A 82 13.50 -3.28 -5.26
CA MET A 82 13.37 -1.90 -4.79
C MET A 82 14.61 -1.41 -4.06
N ASN A 83 15.21 -2.25 -3.22
CA ASN A 83 16.45 -1.91 -2.49
C ASN A 83 17.62 -1.60 -3.42
N LYS A 84 17.58 -2.12 -4.65
CA LYS A 84 18.65 -1.91 -5.65
C LYS A 84 18.41 -0.71 -6.56
N TYR A 85 17.16 -0.46 -6.94
CA TYR A 85 16.84 0.47 -8.02
C TYR A 85 15.94 1.65 -7.61
N ALA A 86 15.19 1.54 -6.52
CA ALA A 86 14.40 2.63 -5.99
C ALA A 86 15.22 3.51 -5.02
N GLY A 87 14.65 4.60 -4.57
CA GLY A 87 15.24 5.50 -3.59
C GLY A 87 14.72 5.28 -2.17
N ASP A 88 14.78 6.30 -1.36
CA ASP A 88 14.40 6.31 0.06
C ASP A 88 12.88 6.44 0.31
N LYS A 89 12.10 6.55 -0.77
CA LYS A 89 10.63 6.65 -0.70
C LYS A 89 9.92 5.28 -0.82
N VAL A 90 10.61 4.22 -0.44
CA VAL A 90 10.05 2.87 -0.36
C VAL A 90 9.65 2.56 1.08
N TYR A 91 8.37 2.28 1.28
CA TYR A 91 7.80 1.94 2.59
C TYR A 91 7.30 0.52 2.58
N ILE A 92 7.73 -0.23 3.56
CA ILE A 92 7.39 -1.64 3.73
C ILE A 92 6.57 -1.79 5.00
N LEU A 93 5.44 -2.45 4.89
CA LEU A 93 4.60 -2.85 6.00
C LEU A 93 4.52 -4.38 6.01
N ASP A 94 5.23 -5.00 6.92
CA ASP A 94 5.39 -6.45 6.98
C ASP A 94 4.43 -7.05 8.02
N ALA A 95 3.60 -8.01 7.60
CA ALA A 95 2.66 -8.70 8.46
C ALA A 95 3.36 -9.41 9.64
N LYS A 96 4.57 -9.93 9.43
CA LYS A 96 5.34 -10.59 10.50
C LYS A 96 5.81 -9.59 11.55
N GLU A 97 6.28 -8.43 11.13
CA GLU A 97 6.69 -7.36 12.06
C GLU A 97 5.50 -6.80 12.83
N LEU A 98 4.30 -6.88 12.26
CA LEU A 98 3.04 -6.48 12.90
C LEU A 98 2.44 -7.56 13.81
N GLY A 99 3.09 -8.70 13.95
CA GLY A 99 2.74 -9.73 14.93
C GLY A 99 2.14 -11.01 14.36
N LEU A 100 1.94 -11.17 13.03
CA LEU A 100 1.47 -12.44 12.48
C LEU A 100 2.47 -13.58 12.70
N ASN A 101 3.75 -13.30 12.88
CA ASN A 101 4.77 -14.28 13.27
C ASN A 101 4.48 -14.99 14.62
N ASN A 102 3.55 -14.48 15.42
CA ASN A 102 3.11 -15.11 16.67
C ASN A 102 2.00 -16.16 16.45
N LEU A 103 1.46 -16.24 15.23
CA LEU A 103 0.48 -17.24 14.87
C LEU A 103 1.15 -18.45 14.20
N LYS A 104 0.48 -19.59 14.22
CA LYS A 104 0.92 -20.76 13.48
C LYS A 104 0.87 -20.47 11.98
N ASP A 105 1.89 -20.85 11.22
CA ASP A 105 1.97 -20.65 9.77
C ASP A 105 0.75 -21.17 9.01
N SER A 106 0.15 -22.26 9.51
CA SER A 106 -1.06 -22.86 8.89
C SER A 106 -2.29 -21.96 8.92
N VAL A 107 -2.31 -20.92 9.75
CA VAL A 107 -3.45 -20.01 9.90
C VAL A 107 -3.08 -18.53 9.70
N ALA A 108 -1.82 -18.15 9.83
CA ALA A 108 -1.36 -16.76 9.73
C ALA A 108 -1.80 -16.09 8.43
N GLU A 109 -1.78 -16.82 7.31
CA GLU A 109 -2.18 -16.34 6.00
C GLU A 109 -3.59 -15.73 5.98
N TYR A 110 -4.52 -16.28 6.74
CA TYR A 110 -5.93 -15.82 6.77
C TYR A 110 -6.13 -14.50 7.52
N PHE A 111 -5.15 -14.06 8.29
CA PHE A 111 -5.25 -12.85 9.09
C PHE A 111 -4.65 -11.60 8.42
N ASN A 112 -3.98 -11.72 7.29
CA ASN A 112 -3.37 -10.57 6.61
C ASN A 112 -4.36 -9.42 6.37
N HIS A 113 -5.54 -9.72 5.82
CA HIS A 113 -6.54 -8.69 5.53
C HIS A 113 -7.07 -8.03 6.82
N LEU A 114 -7.33 -8.83 7.85
CA LEU A 114 -7.79 -8.34 9.15
C LEU A 114 -6.75 -7.47 9.85
N LEU A 115 -5.47 -7.72 9.61
CA LEU A 115 -4.37 -6.94 10.15
C LEU A 115 -4.16 -5.64 9.36
N PHE A 116 -3.99 -5.74 8.04
CA PHE A 116 -3.61 -4.60 7.22
C PHE A 116 -4.73 -3.56 7.09
N THR A 117 -5.95 -3.97 6.83
CA THR A 117 -7.04 -3.04 6.52
C THR A 117 -7.29 -2.00 7.61
N PRO A 118 -7.41 -2.34 8.91
CA PRO A 118 -7.58 -1.35 9.96
C PRO A 118 -6.38 -0.39 10.09
N ILE A 119 -5.16 -0.91 9.93
CA ILE A 119 -3.94 -0.10 10.03
C ILE A 119 -3.89 0.91 8.88
N LEU A 120 -4.15 0.47 7.66
CA LEU A 120 -4.13 1.33 6.48
C LEU A 120 -5.21 2.42 6.57
N ASN A 121 -6.44 2.05 6.94
CA ASN A 121 -7.58 2.97 7.02
C ASN A 121 -7.49 3.95 8.19
N ASN A 122 -7.02 3.50 9.36
CA ASN A 122 -7.09 4.31 10.58
C ASN A 122 -5.78 4.99 10.96
N VAL A 123 -4.66 4.49 10.46
CA VAL A 123 -3.35 5.08 10.76
C VAL A 123 -2.79 5.78 9.54
N TYR A 124 -2.53 5.06 8.46
CA TYR A 124 -1.85 5.61 7.29
C TYR A 124 -2.69 6.64 6.53
N MET A 125 -3.94 6.32 6.22
CA MET A 125 -4.85 7.25 5.54
C MET A 125 -5.09 8.53 6.35
N LYS A 126 -5.39 8.40 7.64
CA LYS A 126 -5.64 9.57 8.49
C LYS A 126 -4.38 10.42 8.69
N ALA A 127 -3.21 9.78 8.79
CA ALA A 127 -1.95 10.51 8.88
C ALA A 127 -1.65 11.28 7.58
N LEU A 128 -1.91 10.68 6.42
CA LEU A 128 -1.72 11.35 5.13
C LEU A 128 -2.74 12.48 4.93
N SER A 129 -4.01 12.27 5.28
CA SER A 129 -5.04 13.32 5.30
C SER A 129 -4.59 14.54 6.13
N LYS A 130 -4.08 14.30 7.33
CA LYS A 130 -3.58 15.37 8.20
C LYS A 130 -2.37 16.07 7.58
N ALA A 131 -1.44 15.35 6.98
CA ALA A 131 -0.22 15.93 6.40
C ALA A 131 -0.49 16.73 5.13
N THR A 132 -1.43 16.28 4.29
CA THR A 132 -1.83 16.96 3.05
C THR A 132 -2.80 18.14 3.30
N GLY A 133 -3.48 18.16 4.44
CA GLY A 133 -4.60 19.06 4.71
C GLY A 133 -5.88 18.71 3.96
N ILE A 134 -5.93 17.57 3.28
CA ILE A 134 -7.13 17.09 2.57
C ILE A 134 -8.04 16.37 3.57
N ASP A 135 -9.25 16.87 3.74
CA ASP A 135 -10.26 16.20 4.56
C ASP A 135 -10.77 14.94 3.83
N TYR A 136 -10.40 13.77 4.36
CA TYR A 136 -10.77 12.47 3.80
C TYR A 136 -12.28 12.18 3.80
N THR A 137 -13.10 12.97 4.48
CA THR A 137 -14.56 12.84 4.46
C THR A 137 -15.19 13.57 3.27
N THR A 138 -14.42 14.42 2.60
CA THR A 138 -14.89 15.20 1.45
C THR A 138 -14.93 14.37 0.18
N ARG A 139 -15.96 14.56 -0.63
CA ARG A 139 -16.11 13.95 -1.97
C ARG A 139 -16.35 15.05 -3.00
N ARG A 140 -15.79 14.86 -4.22
CA ARG A 140 -16.06 15.77 -5.35
C ARG A 140 -17.37 15.45 -6.01
N TYR A 141 -17.60 14.18 -6.31
CA TYR A 141 -18.70 13.70 -7.15
C TYR A 141 -19.60 12.71 -6.43
N MET A 142 -19.02 11.76 -5.70
CA MET A 142 -19.77 10.69 -5.02
C MET A 142 -20.85 11.29 -4.12
N TRP A 143 -22.09 10.85 -4.34
CA TRP A 143 -23.32 11.34 -3.67
C TRP A 143 -23.65 12.82 -3.90
N LYS A 144 -23.00 13.48 -4.86
CA LYS A 144 -23.24 14.90 -5.17
C LYS A 144 -23.75 15.12 -6.60
N VAL A 145 -23.51 14.17 -7.50
CA VAL A 145 -23.95 14.22 -8.89
C VAL A 145 -24.56 12.89 -9.30
N GLU A 146 -25.37 12.87 -10.37
CA GLU A 146 -25.80 11.63 -11.01
C GLU A 146 -24.66 11.05 -11.85
N TYR A 147 -24.49 9.71 -11.82
CA TYR A 147 -23.51 8.96 -12.60
C TYR A 147 -23.97 7.53 -12.89
#